data_a85bea6437ce040194f43a8f09ca3620
#
_entry.id   a85bea6437ce040194f43a8f09ca3620
#
_cell.length_a   1.000
_cell.length_b   1.000
_cell.length_c   1.000
_cell.angle_alpha   90.00
_cell.angle_beta   90.00
_cell.angle_gamma   90.00
#
_symmetry.space_group_name_H-M   'P 1'
#
loop_
_entity.id
_entity.type
_entity.pdbx_description
1 polymer ?
#
loop_
_entity_poly.entity_id
_entity_poly.type
_entity_poly.pdbx_seq_one_letter_code
_entity_poly.pdbx_strand_id
1 'polypeptide(L)'
;MTENNPSTTTRLLNFFSRRPIRFSRFFARILAGLINNFHIGKTAKVVRLNVDICLPYLSIEHKNQIARAAISHELQSYMEFFSIWGSSNEKNISRIRKVHGAEHFHDAMQAQKGIVLLAPHFGTWEVMNAWFAQHSKMTIMYKPIKNADADQFVRAARSREQANLVPTDESGVRQIFKALKQGGTTVILPDHTPKNGVEMIKYFGLPLDSSNLSSKLIQKTKAAALLI
;
A
#
# COMPACT_ATOMS: atom_id res chain seq x y z
N MET A 1 -18.96 33.18 -11.28
CA MET A 1 -18.10 32.10 -10.78
C MET A 1 -18.83 31.47 -9.58
N THR A 2 -19.52 30.36 -9.79
CA THR A 2 -20.20 29.63 -8.70
C THR A 2 -19.11 28.98 -7.86
N GLU A 3 -18.90 29.45 -6.64
CA GLU A 3 -18.10 28.75 -5.64
C GLU A 3 -18.74 27.37 -5.43
N ASN A 4 -18.16 26.35 -6.04
CA ASN A 4 -18.56 24.96 -5.81
C ASN A 4 -18.20 24.63 -4.36
N ASN A 5 -19.17 24.64 -3.46
CA ASN A 5 -19.00 24.19 -2.08
C ASN A 5 -18.39 22.78 -2.08
N PRO A 6 -17.27 22.57 -1.37
CA PRO A 6 -16.61 21.27 -1.37
C PRO A 6 -17.56 20.19 -0.86
N SER A 7 -17.52 19.04 -1.53
CA SER A 7 -18.37 17.89 -1.17
C SER A 7 -18.12 17.43 0.27
N THR A 8 -19.04 16.67 0.82
CA THR A 8 -18.87 16.04 2.15
C THR A 8 -17.60 15.17 2.20
N THR A 9 -17.33 14.44 1.11
CA THR A 9 -16.10 13.63 0.99
C THR A 9 -14.85 14.49 1.09
N THR A 10 -14.79 15.57 0.31
CA THR A 10 -13.65 16.50 0.33
C THR A 10 -13.45 17.14 1.71
N ARG A 11 -14.55 17.50 2.39
CA ARG A 11 -14.49 18.06 3.76
C ARG A 11 -13.91 17.06 4.75
N LEU A 12 -14.35 15.79 4.71
CA LEU A 12 -13.83 14.71 5.57
C LEU A 12 -12.36 14.41 5.28
N LEU A 13 -11.97 14.27 4.03
CA LEU A 13 -10.59 14.03 3.62
C LEU A 13 -9.68 15.16 4.12
N ASN A 14 -10.06 16.41 3.90
CA ASN A 14 -9.33 17.58 4.37
C ASN A 14 -9.27 17.66 5.91
N PHE A 15 -10.33 17.28 6.59
CA PHE A 15 -10.34 17.25 8.06
C PHE A 15 -9.30 16.27 8.60
N PHE A 16 -9.33 15.00 8.16
CA PHE A 16 -8.41 13.98 8.66
C PHE A 16 -6.97 14.21 8.21
N SER A 17 -6.75 14.69 6.98
CA SER A 17 -5.42 14.94 6.43
C SER A 17 -4.64 16.03 7.18
N ARG A 18 -5.35 17.02 7.72
CA ARG A 18 -4.75 18.14 8.49
C ARG A 18 -4.49 17.81 9.95
N ARG A 19 -4.98 16.68 10.44
CA ARG A 19 -4.82 16.29 11.84
C ARG A 19 -3.49 15.57 12.08
N PRO A 20 -2.93 15.67 13.29
CA PRO A 20 -1.77 14.85 13.65
C PRO A 20 -2.07 13.36 13.54
N ILE A 21 -1.08 12.57 13.18
CA ILE A 21 -1.22 11.09 13.08
C ILE A 21 -1.77 10.47 14.39
N ARG A 22 -1.42 11.05 15.54
CA ARG A 22 -1.96 10.60 16.85
C ARG A 22 -3.48 10.67 16.93
N PHE A 23 -4.08 11.69 16.33
CA PHE A 23 -5.54 11.84 16.27
C PHE A 23 -6.16 10.74 15.39
N SER A 24 -5.58 10.48 14.22
CA SER A 24 -6.04 9.41 13.32
C SER A 24 -5.95 8.05 14.00
N ARG A 25 -4.85 7.76 14.70
CA ARG A 25 -4.68 6.52 15.47
C ARG A 25 -5.68 6.38 16.60
N PHE A 26 -5.93 7.46 17.35
CA PHE A 26 -6.92 7.46 18.42
C PHE A 26 -8.32 7.13 17.89
N PHE A 27 -8.74 7.79 16.81
CA PHE A 27 -10.03 7.53 16.18
C PHE A 27 -10.14 6.10 15.64
N ALA A 28 -9.08 5.61 14.98
CA ALA A 28 -9.02 4.23 14.49
C ALA A 28 -9.16 3.20 15.63
N ARG A 29 -8.55 3.44 16.79
CA ARG A 29 -8.67 2.55 17.96
C ARG A 29 -10.09 2.49 18.51
N ILE A 30 -10.79 3.63 18.58
CA ILE A 30 -12.21 3.66 18.98
C ILE A 30 -13.03 2.82 18.01
N LEU A 31 -12.86 3.03 16.70
CA LEU A 31 -13.58 2.28 15.68
C LEU A 31 -13.26 0.79 15.73
N ALA A 32 -11.98 0.43 15.93
CA ALA A 32 -11.56 -0.96 16.11
C ALA A 32 -12.20 -1.59 17.35
N GLY A 33 -12.29 -0.83 18.45
CA GLY A 33 -12.99 -1.26 19.67
C GLY A 33 -14.45 -1.62 19.41
N LEU A 34 -15.16 -0.76 18.68
CA LEU A 34 -16.56 -1.01 18.30
C LEU A 34 -16.68 -2.26 17.41
N ILE A 35 -15.86 -2.37 16.36
CA ILE A 35 -15.86 -3.52 15.45
C ILE A 35 -15.56 -4.83 16.20
N ASN A 36 -14.57 -4.81 17.08
CA ASN A 36 -14.17 -5.99 17.83
C ASN A 36 -15.20 -6.44 18.86
N ASN A 37 -15.86 -5.50 19.56
CA ASN A 37 -16.82 -5.82 20.61
C ASN A 37 -18.19 -6.24 20.05
N PHE A 38 -18.63 -5.59 18.98
CA PHE A 38 -19.92 -5.90 18.35
C PHE A 38 -19.81 -6.87 17.17
N HIS A 39 -18.62 -7.36 16.84
CA HIS A 39 -18.36 -8.30 15.75
C HIS A 39 -18.86 -7.80 14.39
N ILE A 40 -18.81 -6.46 14.18
CA ILE A 40 -19.35 -5.79 13.00
C ILE A 40 -18.42 -5.98 11.79
N GLY A 41 -19.04 -6.26 10.64
CA GLY A 41 -18.40 -6.20 9.34
C GLY A 41 -17.83 -7.53 8.84
N LYS A 42 -17.80 -7.64 7.50
CA LYS A 42 -17.25 -8.82 6.80
C LYS A 42 -15.74 -8.96 7.01
N THR A 43 -15.00 -7.84 7.02
CA THR A 43 -13.54 -7.82 7.20
C THR A 43 -13.14 -8.47 8.53
N ALA A 44 -13.83 -8.16 9.63
CA ALA A 44 -13.52 -8.76 10.94
C ALA A 44 -13.71 -10.29 10.95
N LYS A 45 -14.72 -10.80 10.22
CA LYS A 45 -14.93 -12.25 10.05
C LYS A 45 -13.80 -12.88 9.25
N VAL A 46 -13.39 -12.24 8.16
CA VAL A 46 -12.30 -12.72 7.29
C VAL A 46 -10.97 -12.73 8.05
N VAL A 47 -10.66 -11.70 8.82
CA VAL A 47 -9.44 -11.65 9.66
C VAL A 47 -9.41 -12.83 10.64
N ARG A 48 -10.51 -13.09 11.35
CA ARG A 48 -10.58 -14.22 12.28
C ARG A 48 -10.41 -15.56 11.58
N LEU A 49 -11.09 -15.76 10.44
CA LEU A 49 -10.95 -16.96 9.63
C LEU A 49 -9.50 -17.16 9.18
N ASN A 50 -8.85 -16.12 8.70
CA ASN A 50 -7.44 -16.18 8.28
C ASN A 50 -6.52 -16.55 9.45
N VAL A 51 -6.72 -15.98 10.64
CA VAL A 51 -5.97 -16.35 11.85
C VAL A 51 -6.20 -17.82 12.22
N ASP A 52 -7.43 -18.30 12.14
CA ASP A 52 -7.75 -19.71 12.43
C ASP A 52 -7.07 -20.66 11.46
N ILE A 53 -7.03 -20.32 10.19
CA ILE A 53 -6.41 -21.12 9.13
C ILE A 53 -4.89 -21.08 9.21
N CYS A 54 -4.31 -19.89 9.35
CA CYS A 54 -2.86 -19.72 9.28
C CYS A 54 -2.14 -20.10 10.57
N LEU A 55 -2.83 -20.04 11.71
CA LEU A 55 -2.26 -20.30 13.05
C LEU A 55 -3.07 -21.34 13.82
N PRO A 56 -3.30 -22.55 13.26
CA PRO A 56 -4.17 -23.56 13.85
C PRO A 56 -3.67 -24.06 15.22
N TYR A 57 -2.37 -23.95 15.47
CA TYR A 57 -1.68 -24.43 16.67
C TYR A 57 -1.81 -23.50 17.89
N LEU A 58 -2.35 -22.29 17.71
CA LEU A 58 -2.53 -21.35 18.83
C LEU A 58 -3.84 -21.61 19.58
N SER A 59 -3.84 -21.27 20.88
CA SER A 59 -5.08 -21.29 21.67
C SER A 59 -6.09 -20.27 21.14
N ILE A 60 -7.35 -20.48 21.44
CA ILE A 60 -8.44 -19.58 21.01
C ILE A 60 -8.26 -18.17 21.56
N GLU A 61 -7.71 -18.03 22.77
CA GLU A 61 -7.40 -16.73 23.35
C GLU A 61 -6.33 -15.99 22.54
N HIS A 62 -5.23 -16.65 22.20
CA HIS A 62 -4.16 -16.06 21.40
C HIS A 62 -4.65 -15.68 19.99
N LYS A 63 -5.45 -16.55 19.35
CA LYS A 63 -6.08 -16.24 18.05
C LYS A 63 -6.97 -15.02 18.13
N ASN A 64 -7.79 -14.89 19.16
CA ASN A 64 -8.64 -13.73 19.39
C ASN A 64 -7.81 -12.46 19.62
N GLN A 65 -6.74 -12.52 20.39
CA GLN A 65 -5.83 -11.39 20.59
C GLN A 65 -5.19 -10.92 19.27
N ILE A 66 -4.67 -11.85 18.46
CA ILE A 66 -4.07 -11.55 17.15
C ILE A 66 -5.11 -10.93 16.23
N ALA A 67 -6.31 -11.51 16.12
CA ALA A 67 -7.35 -10.99 15.25
C ALA A 67 -7.81 -9.57 15.65
N ARG A 68 -7.96 -9.31 16.97
CA ARG A 68 -8.31 -7.99 17.50
C ARG A 68 -7.20 -6.97 17.22
N ALA A 69 -5.95 -7.35 17.40
CA ALA A 69 -4.80 -6.52 17.11
C ALA A 69 -4.69 -6.22 15.60
N ALA A 70 -4.84 -7.22 14.74
CA ALA A 70 -4.81 -7.06 13.28
C ALA A 70 -5.86 -6.05 12.80
N ILE A 71 -7.13 -6.19 13.24
CA ILE A 71 -8.20 -5.24 12.91
C ILE A 71 -7.84 -3.81 13.36
N SER A 72 -7.28 -3.67 14.57
CA SER A 72 -6.88 -2.37 15.10
C SER A 72 -5.73 -1.74 14.29
N HIS A 73 -4.72 -2.52 13.92
CA HIS A 73 -3.58 -2.04 13.15
C HIS A 73 -3.96 -1.69 11.71
N GLU A 74 -4.79 -2.51 11.08
CA GLU A 74 -5.30 -2.23 9.72
C GLU A 74 -6.05 -0.90 9.67
N LEU A 75 -6.98 -0.67 10.60
CA LEU A 75 -7.71 0.60 10.68
C LEU A 75 -6.80 1.79 10.97
N GLN A 76 -5.78 1.62 11.82
CA GLN A 76 -4.78 2.66 12.05
C GLN A 76 -4.04 3.00 10.76
N SER A 77 -3.58 2.02 9.99
CA SER A 77 -2.90 2.23 8.71
C SER A 77 -3.77 2.99 7.71
N TYR A 78 -5.05 2.61 7.55
CA TYR A 78 -5.96 3.35 6.68
C TYR A 78 -6.19 4.79 7.11
N MET A 79 -6.35 5.03 8.42
CA MET A 79 -6.53 6.39 8.93
C MET A 79 -5.25 7.24 8.83
N GLU A 80 -4.07 6.62 8.89
CA GLU A 80 -2.79 7.28 8.69
C GLU A 80 -2.58 7.72 7.24
N PHE A 81 -3.09 6.95 6.26
CA PHE A 81 -2.97 7.32 4.83
C PHE A 81 -3.55 8.71 4.55
N PHE A 82 -4.66 9.10 5.18
CA PHE A 82 -5.18 10.46 5.00
C PHE A 82 -4.17 11.53 5.39
N SER A 83 -3.44 11.33 6.49
CA SER A 83 -2.41 12.25 6.94
C SER A 83 -1.18 12.26 6.02
N ILE A 84 -0.84 11.10 5.43
CA ILE A 84 0.28 10.97 4.48
C ILE A 84 -0.07 11.64 3.16
N TRP A 85 -1.22 11.29 2.58
CA TRP A 85 -1.68 11.88 1.32
C TRP A 85 -1.96 13.38 1.42
N GLY A 86 -2.29 13.90 2.60
CA GLY A 86 -2.51 15.34 2.82
C GLY A 86 -1.26 16.13 3.22
N SER A 87 -0.10 15.47 3.38
CA SER A 87 1.16 16.10 3.80
C SER A 87 2.09 16.33 2.60
N SER A 88 3.05 17.25 2.77
CA SER A 88 4.14 17.41 1.80
C SER A 88 5.12 16.24 1.89
N ASN A 89 5.96 16.07 0.86
CA ASN A 89 6.99 15.03 0.82
C ASN A 89 8.00 15.21 1.97
N GLU A 90 8.42 16.43 2.25
CA GLU A 90 9.38 16.74 3.33
C GLU A 90 8.81 16.30 4.68
N LYS A 91 7.51 16.56 4.92
CA LYS A 91 6.84 16.14 6.14
C LYS A 91 6.69 14.63 6.22
N ASN A 92 6.46 13.94 5.12
CA ASN A 92 6.41 12.48 5.08
C ASN A 92 7.78 11.87 5.34
N ILE A 93 8.84 12.41 4.74
CA ILE A 93 10.23 12.01 4.97
C ILE A 93 10.62 12.20 6.44
N SER A 94 10.26 13.32 7.06
CA SER A 94 10.56 13.58 8.49
C SER A 94 9.90 12.59 9.46
N ARG A 95 8.92 11.81 9.01
CA ARG A 95 8.30 10.73 9.80
C ARG A 95 9.11 9.44 9.77
N ILE A 96 9.98 9.28 8.78
CA ILE A 96 10.85 8.11 8.64
C ILE A 96 12.03 8.31 9.59
N ARG A 97 12.10 7.49 10.64
CA ARG A 97 13.16 7.61 11.65
C ARG A 97 14.47 6.97 11.20
N LYS A 98 14.37 5.86 10.48
CA LYS A 98 15.53 5.10 10.03
C LYS A 98 15.14 4.26 8.81
N VAL A 99 16.05 4.18 7.85
CA VAL A 99 15.97 3.27 6.71
C VAL A 99 17.07 2.23 6.88
N HIS A 100 16.70 0.96 6.87
CA HIS A 100 17.63 -0.16 6.88
C HIS A 100 17.74 -0.71 5.46
N GLY A 101 18.93 -1.14 5.05
CA GLY A 101 19.15 -1.71 3.73
C GLY A 101 19.06 -0.71 2.57
N ALA A 102 19.17 0.61 2.85
CA ALA A 102 19.17 1.64 1.79
C ALA A 102 20.29 1.42 0.78
N GLU A 103 21.40 0.83 1.20
CA GLU A 103 22.54 0.46 0.36
C GLU A 103 22.12 -0.47 -0.77
N HIS A 104 21.25 -1.44 -0.54
CA HIS A 104 20.76 -2.35 -1.59
C HIS A 104 19.99 -1.61 -2.67
N PHE A 105 19.22 -0.57 -2.30
CA PHE A 105 18.52 0.26 -3.27
C PHE A 105 19.50 1.10 -4.09
N HIS A 106 20.51 1.70 -3.45
CA HIS A 106 21.50 2.51 -4.14
C HIS A 106 22.36 1.67 -5.08
N ASP A 107 22.79 0.46 -4.67
CA ASP A 107 23.51 -0.48 -5.52
C ASP A 107 22.68 -0.89 -6.74
N ALA A 108 21.40 -1.16 -6.55
CA ALA A 108 20.48 -1.48 -7.64
C ALA A 108 20.29 -0.30 -8.61
N MET A 109 20.25 0.93 -8.10
CA MET A 109 20.20 2.15 -8.92
C MET A 109 21.48 2.32 -9.76
N GLN A 110 22.64 2.08 -9.17
CA GLN A 110 23.92 2.15 -9.89
C GLN A 110 24.05 1.10 -10.99
N ALA A 111 23.47 -0.08 -10.77
CA ALA A 111 23.47 -1.16 -11.76
C ALA A 111 22.60 -0.87 -13.01
N GLN A 112 21.71 0.14 -12.96
CA GLN A 112 20.83 0.61 -14.05
C GLN A 112 20.02 -0.48 -14.77
N LYS A 113 19.74 -1.60 -14.10
CA LYS A 113 18.95 -2.72 -14.65
C LYS A 113 17.45 -2.62 -14.41
N GLY A 114 17.00 -1.52 -13.81
CA GLY A 114 15.65 -1.34 -13.31
C GLY A 114 15.45 -1.98 -11.94
N ILE A 115 14.44 -1.52 -11.21
CA ILE A 115 14.16 -1.97 -9.84
C ILE A 115 12.67 -2.27 -9.69
N VAL A 116 12.35 -3.46 -9.19
CA VAL A 116 11.02 -3.85 -8.74
C VAL A 116 11.03 -3.89 -7.22
N LEU A 117 10.34 -2.92 -6.61
CA LEU A 117 10.08 -2.88 -5.17
C LEU A 117 8.88 -3.77 -4.87
N LEU A 118 9.05 -4.75 -4.01
CA LEU A 118 7.99 -5.64 -3.53
C LEU A 118 7.54 -5.15 -2.15
N ALA A 119 6.41 -4.45 -2.14
CA ALA A 119 5.84 -3.84 -0.93
C ALA A 119 4.54 -4.56 -0.55
N PRO A 120 4.52 -5.50 0.41
CA PRO A 120 3.27 -6.03 0.90
C PRO A 120 2.45 -4.95 1.61
N HIS A 121 1.11 -5.12 1.70
CA HIS A 121 0.24 -4.22 2.46
C HIS A 121 0.50 -4.34 3.97
N PHE A 122 1.67 -3.91 4.38
CA PHE A 122 2.13 -4.02 5.76
C PHE A 122 2.41 -2.63 6.36
N GLY A 123 1.77 -2.33 7.47
CA GLY A 123 1.94 -1.04 8.13
C GLY A 123 1.51 0.14 7.24
N THR A 124 2.17 1.28 7.39
CA THR A 124 1.87 2.51 6.66
C THR A 124 2.79 2.68 5.46
N TRP A 125 2.82 1.68 4.58
CA TRP A 125 3.71 1.58 3.42
C TRP A 125 3.66 2.81 2.49
N GLU A 126 2.56 3.53 2.40
CA GLU A 126 2.43 4.75 1.57
C GLU A 126 3.49 5.82 1.90
N VAL A 127 4.00 5.87 3.13
CA VAL A 127 5.06 6.84 3.49
C VAL A 127 6.38 6.59 2.76
N MET A 128 6.62 5.35 2.33
CA MET A 128 7.85 4.96 1.64
C MET A 128 7.96 5.60 0.26
N ASN A 129 6.83 5.88 -0.39
CA ASN A 129 6.82 6.56 -1.69
C ASN A 129 7.56 7.91 -1.64
N ALA A 130 7.41 8.66 -0.54
CA ALA A 130 8.11 9.93 -0.37
C ALA A 130 9.65 9.75 -0.30
N TRP A 131 10.13 8.66 0.29
CA TRP A 131 11.56 8.35 0.34
C TRP A 131 12.09 7.95 -1.05
N PHE A 132 11.41 7.02 -1.73
CA PHE A 132 11.84 6.57 -3.06
C PHE A 132 11.78 7.69 -4.09
N ALA A 133 10.81 8.60 -3.98
CA ALA A 133 10.69 9.75 -4.88
C ALA A 133 11.89 10.72 -4.83
N GLN A 134 12.68 10.71 -3.74
CA GLN A 134 13.92 11.49 -3.65
C GLN A 134 15.05 10.92 -4.52
N HIS A 135 14.97 9.62 -4.84
CA HIS A 135 16.07 8.91 -5.51
C HIS A 135 15.70 8.49 -6.93
N SER A 136 14.44 8.28 -7.22
CA SER A 136 13.99 7.71 -8.50
C SER A 136 12.59 8.15 -8.85
N LYS A 137 12.36 8.43 -10.14
CA LYS A 137 11.01 8.60 -10.67
C LYS A 137 10.36 7.23 -10.85
N MET A 138 9.33 6.95 -10.06
CA MET A 138 8.64 5.67 -10.08
C MET A 138 7.55 5.63 -11.18
N THR A 139 7.36 4.45 -11.78
CA THR A 139 6.18 4.13 -12.60
C THR A 139 5.31 3.16 -11.83
N ILE A 140 4.10 3.59 -11.46
CA ILE A 140 3.24 2.86 -10.52
C ILE A 140 1.88 2.58 -11.14
N MET A 141 1.41 1.34 -11.05
CA MET A 141 0.04 1.01 -11.41
C MET A 141 -0.96 1.72 -10.48
N TYR A 142 -1.94 2.35 -11.07
CA TYR A 142 -2.98 3.04 -10.34
C TYR A 142 -4.38 2.69 -10.87
N LYS A 143 -5.21 2.19 -9.98
CA LYS A 143 -6.62 1.96 -10.25
C LYS A 143 -7.43 3.14 -9.71
N PRO A 144 -8.15 3.88 -10.56
CA PRO A 144 -8.97 5.01 -10.13
C PRO A 144 -9.96 4.60 -9.04
N ILE A 145 -10.10 5.47 -8.04
CA ILE A 145 -11.08 5.31 -6.96
C ILE A 145 -12.46 5.72 -7.49
N LYS A 146 -13.50 4.95 -7.15
CA LYS A 146 -14.87 5.23 -7.64
C LYS A 146 -15.40 6.61 -7.22
N ASN A 147 -15.03 7.09 -6.04
CA ASN A 147 -15.37 8.44 -5.60
C ASN A 147 -14.36 9.43 -6.19
N ALA A 148 -14.83 10.35 -7.03
CA ALA A 148 -13.98 11.29 -7.76
C ALA A 148 -13.14 12.21 -6.85
N ASP A 149 -13.68 12.66 -5.72
CA ASP A 149 -12.95 13.50 -4.77
C ASP A 149 -11.82 12.74 -4.08
N ALA A 150 -12.08 11.48 -3.70
CA ALA A 150 -11.05 10.61 -3.14
C ALA A 150 -9.96 10.29 -4.18
N ASP A 151 -10.35 10.05 -5.44
CA ASP A 151 -9.42 9.83 -6.55
C ASP A 151 -8.52 11.05 -6.76
N GLN A 152 -9.10 12.24 -6.84
CA GLN A 152 -8.36 13.48 -6.99
C GLN A 152 -7.41 13.72 -5.83
N PHE A 153 -7.83 13.44 -4.59
CA PHE A 153 -7.02 13.60 -3.39
C PHE A 153 -5.77 12.69 -3.42
N VAL A 154 -5.94 11.41 -3.77
CA VAL A 154 -4.83 10.46 -3.86
C VAL A 154 -3.91 10.78 -5.05
N ARG A 155 -4.48 11.13 -6.21
CA ARG A 155 -3.68 11.56 -7.38
C ARG A 155 -2.83 12.79 -7.07
N ALA A 156 -3.39 13.78 -6.35
CA ALA A 156 -2.64 14.96 -5.93
C ALA A 156 -1.45 14.59 -5.01
N ALA A 157 -1.61 13.60 -4.12
CA ALA A 157 -0.50 13.09 -3.32
C ALA A 157 0.61 12.50 -4.20
N ARG A 158 0.25 11.62 -5.13
CA ARG A 158 1.20 10.94 -6.02
C ARG A 158 1.84 11.87 -7.04
N SER A 159 1.16 12.94 -7.44
CA SER A 159 1.75 14.01 -8.27
C SER A 159 2.88 14.73 -7.55
N ARG A 160 2.76 14.96 -6.24
CA ARG A 160 3.86 15.53 -5.44
C ARG A 160 5.09 14.62 -5.39
N GLU A 161 4.90 13.32 -5.47
CA GLU A 161 5.95 12.30 -5.54
C GLU A 161 6.52 12.13 -6.96
N GLN A 162 6.02 12.91 -7.94
CA GLN A 162 6.40 12.83 -9.36
C GLN A 162 6.25 11.43 -9.97
N ALA A 163 5.40 10.58 -9.39
CA ALA A 163 5.18 9.23 -9.89
C ALA A 163 4.44 9.28 -11.23
N ASN A 164 4.88 8.45 -12.18
CA ASN A 164 4.16 8.18 -13.41
C ASN A 164 3.09 7.12 -13.14
N LEU A 165 1.82 7.55 -13.07
CA LEU A 165 0.70 6.65 -12.82
C LEU A 165 0.24 5.99 -14.13
N VAL A 166 0.24 4.67 -14.16
CA VAL A 166 -0.18 3.87 -15.32
C VAL A 166 -1.40 3.01 -14.98
N PRO A 167 -2.26 2.66 -15.97
CA PRO A 167 -3.43 1.83 -15.76
C PRO A 167 -3.09 0.44 -15.19
N THR A 168 -4.07 -0.20 -14.52
CA THR A 168 -3.94 -1.57 -14.02
C THR A 168 -4.34 -2.63 -15.06
N ASP A 169 -3.95 -2.43 -16.30
CA ASP A 169 -4.22 -3.30 -17.44
C ASP A 169 -2.92 -3.62 -18.20
N GLU A 170 -3.03 -4.30 -19.34
CA GLU A 170 -1.89 -4.64 -20.17
C GLU A 170 -1.09 -3.43 -20.68
N SER A 171 -1.76 -2.29 -20.89
CA SER A 171 -1.08 -1.06 -21.34
C SER A 171 -0.17 -0.50 -20.24
N GLY A 172 -0.62 -0.55 -18.98
CA GLY A 172 0.20 -0.18 -17.83
C GLY A 172 1.35 -1.16 -17.60
N VAL A 173 1.12 -2.47 -17.77
CA VAL A 173 2.20 -3.48 -17.69
C VAL A 173 3.28 -3.20 -18.73
N ARG A 174 2.89 -2.88 -19.99
CA ARG A 174 3.86 -2.51 -21.03
C ARG A 174 4.67 -1.26 -20.68
N GLN A 175 4.03 -0.26 -20.08
CA GLN A 175 4.71 0.97 -19.63
C GLN A 175 5.71 0.69 -18.50
N ILE A 176 5.35 -0.14 -17.51
CA ILE A 176 6.26 -0.58 -16.45
C ILE A 176 7.44 -1.35 -17.05
N PHE A 177 7.16 -2.29 -17.95
CA PHE A 177 8.20 -3.06 -18.62
C PHE A 177 9.21 -2.14 -19.33
N LYS A 178 8.71 -1.14 -20.08
CA LYS A 178 9.56 -0.14 -20.74
C LYS A 178 10.38 0.68 -19.73
N ALA A 179 9.76 1.14 -18.64
CA ALA A 179 10.44 1.89 -17.60
C ALA A 179 11.57 1.06 -16.96
N LEU A 180 11.30 -0.19 -16.61
CA LEU A 180 12.32 -1.09 -16.05
C LEU A 180 13.50 -1.34 -17.03
N LYS A 181 13.22 -1.52 -18.32
CA LYS A 181 14.28 -1.66 -19.35
C LYS A 181 15.14 -0.39 -19.50
N GLN A 182 14.64 0.73 -19.05
CA GLN A 182 15.36 2.03 -19.07
C GLN A 182 16.02 2.35 -17.69
N GLY A 183 16.13 1.35 -16.81
CA GLY A 183 16.71 1.55 -15.48
C GLY A 183 15.75 2.16 -14.44
N GLY A 184 14.46 2.30 -14.78
CA GLY A 184 13.47 2.90 -13.89
C GLY A 184 13.03 2.00 -12.73
N THR A 185 12.22 2.55 -11.85
CA THR A 185 11.73 1.88 -10.64
C THR A 185 10.20 1.71 -10.68
N THR A 186 9.72 0.56 -10.25
CA THR A 186 8.28 0.31 -10.00
C THR A 186 8.07 -0.27 -8.61
N VAL A 187 6.88 -0.08 -8.05
CA VAL A 187 6.43 -0.73 -6.82
C VAL A 187 5.25 -1.65 -7.13
N ILE A 188 5.30 -2.85 -6.61
CA ILE A 188 4.23 -3.86 -6.74
C ILE A 188 3.89 -4.38 -5.35
N LEU A 189 2.60 -4.43 -5.05
CA LEU A 189 2.06 -5.03 -3.85
C LEU A 189 1.63 -6.47 -4.21
N PRO A 190 2.43 -7.49 -3.88
CA PRO A 190 2.27 -8.85 -4.40
C PRO A 190 1.20 -9.67 -3.67
N ASP A 191 0.74 -9.20 -2.53
CA ASP A 191 -0.16 -9.87 -1.59
C ASP A 191 -1.66 -9.66 -1.90
N HIS A 192 -1.97 -9.11 -3.06
CA HIS A 192 -3.33 -8.98 -3.56
C HIS A 192 -3.56 -9.93 -4.74
N THR A 193 -4.61 -10.74 -4.68
CA THR A 193 -5.00 -11.64 -5.77
C THR A 193 -5.73 -10.86 -6.88
N PRO A 194 -5.14 -10.71 -8.07
CA PRO A 194 -5.81 -10.08 -9.20
C PRO A 194 -6.80 -11.05 -9.86
N LYS A 195 -7.67 -10.53 -10.72
CA LYS A 195 -8.63 -11.35 -11.47
C LYS A 195 -7.95 -12.24 -12.53
N ASN A 196 -6.85 -11.76 -13.10
CA ASN A 196 -6.08 -12.43 -14.16
C ASN A 196 -4.59 -12.42 -13.82
N GLY A 197 -3.81 -13.31 -14.46
CA GLY A 197 -2.37 -13.36 -14.22
C GLY A 197 -2.01 -13.93 -12.87
N VAL A 198 -2.76 -14.94 -12.45
CA VAL A 198 -2.53 -15.69 -11.20
C VAL A 198 -1.77 -16.98 -11.46
N GLU A 199 -1.12 -17.45 -10.42
CA GLU A 199 -0.46 -18.74 -10.35
C GLU A 199 -0.82 -19.35 -8.99
N MET A 200 -1.21 -20.62 -8.99
CA MET A 200 -1.54 -21.31 -7.75
C MET A 200 -0.26 -21.64 -6.99
N ILE A 201 -0.16 -21.12 -5.79
CA ILE A 201 0.93 -21.40 -4.85
C ILE A 201 0.39 -22.05 -3.57
N LYS A 202 1.27 -22.70 -2.82
CA LYS A 202 0.93 -23.22 -1.49
C LYS A 202 1.29 -22.19 -0.44
N TYR A 203 0.28 -21.69 0.30
CA TYR A 203 0.45 -20.68 1.35
C TYR A 203 -0.21 -21.17 2.64
N PHE A 204 0.52 -21.27 3.73
CA PHE A 204 0.09 -21.91 4.97
C PHE A 204 -0.54 -23.30 4.77
N GLY A 205 -0.01 -24.07 3.82
CA GLY A 205 -0.51 -25.41 3.51
C GLY A 205 -1.73 -25.47 2.59
N LEU A 206 -2.36 -24.34 2.27
CA LEU A 206 -3.52 -24.23 1.40
C LEU A 206 -3.18 -23.69 0.01
N PRO A 207 -3.92 -24.12 -1.04
CA PRO A 207 -3.77 -23.52 -2.36
C PRO A 207 -4.27 -22.07 -2.34
N LEU A 208 -3.46 -21.16 -2.89
CA LEU A 208 -3.78 -19.74 -3.00
C LEU A 208 -3.41 -19.25 -4.39
N ASP A 209 -4.33 -18.56 -5.06
CA ASP A 209 -4.05 -17.82 -6.28
C ASP A 209 -3.22 -16.57 -5.95
N SER A 210 -2.02 -16.50 -6.48
CA SER A 210 -1.08 -15.40 -6.27
C SER A 210 -0.76 -14.69 -7.56
N SER A 211 -0.49 -13.38 -7.49
CA SER A 211 -0.06 -12.61 -8.66
C SER A 211 1.31 -13.06 -9.14
N ASN A 212 1.45 -13.33 -10.44
CA ASN A 212 2.74 -13.63 -11.06
C ASN A 212 3.35 -12.41 -11.80
N LEU A 213 2.78 -11.21 -11.62
CA LEU A 213 3.22 -10.01 -12.34
C LEU A 213 4.67 -9.64 -11.99
N SER A 214 5.00 -9.57 -10.69
CA SER A 214 6.34 -9.22 -10.24
C SER A 214 7.40 -10.19 -10.73
N SER A 215 7.16 -11.49 -10.59
CA SER A 215 8.09 -12.53 -11.06
C SER A 215 8.30 -12.47 -12.58
N LYS A 216 7.24 -12.28 -13.37
CA LYS A 216 7.34 -12.13 -14.82
C LYS A 216 8.10 -10.87 -15.23
N LEU A 217 7.87 -9.75 -14.57
CA LEU A 217 8.61 -8.51 -14.83
C LEU A 217 10.11 -8.69 -14.54
N ILE A 218 10.46 -9.20 -13.36
CA ILE A 218 11.84 -9.46 -12.96
C ILE A 218 12.52 -10.42 -13.93
N GLN A 219 11.87 -11.54 -14.25
CA GLN A 219 12.42 -12.55 -15.15
C GLN A 219 12.73 -11.98 -16.56
N LYS A 220 11.79 -11.18 -17.10
CA LYS A 220 11.90 -10.64 -18.47
C LYS A 220 12.80 -9.42 -18.58
N THR A 221 12.86 -8.59 -17.55
CA THR A 221 13.66 -7.34 -17.59
C THR A 221 15.04 -7.51 -16.97
N LYS A 222 15.23 -8.53 -16.12
CA LYS A 222 16.42 -8.72 -15.27
C LYS A 222 16.61 -7.58 -14.27
N ALA A 223 15.53 -6.89 -13.93
CA ALA A 223 15.52 -5.86 -12.90
C ALA A 223 15.85 -6.44 -11.52
N ALA A 224 16.47 -5.63 -10.69
CA ALA A 224 16.69 -5.98 -9.29
C ALA A 224 15.33 -6.09 -8.54
N ALA A 225 15.22 -7.08 -7.68
CA ALA A 225 14.05 -7.28 -6.82
C ALA A 225 14.42 -6.92 -5.38
N LEU A 226 13.73 -5.95 -4.80
CA LEU A 226 13.92 -5.54 -3.42
C LEU A 226 12.62 -5.69 -2.65
N LEU A 227 12.64 -6.49 -1.58
CA LEU A 227 11.54 -6.58 -0.61
C LEU A 227 11.69 -5.43 0.38
N ILE A 228 10.59 -4.69 0.61
CA ILE A 228 10.59 -3.49 1.44
C ILE A 228 9.44 -3.50 2.46
#